data_64aa000ecbccfce524d7c22fce6b3657
#
_entry.id   64aa000ecbccfce524d7c22fce6b3657
#
_cell.length_a   1.000
_cell.length_b   1.000
_cell.length_c   1.000
_cell.angle_alpha   90.00
_cell.angle_beta   90.00
_cell.angle_gamma   90.00
#
_symmetry.space_group_name_H-M   'P 1'
#
loop_
_entity.id
_entity.type
_entity.pdbx_description
1 polymer ?
#
loop_
_entity_poly.entity_id
_entity_poly.type
_entity_poly.pdbx_seq_one_letter_code
_entity_poly.pdbx_strand_id
1 'polypeptide(L)'
;MKKKHRLITRSDMDGLVCGTLLTYLDIIDEVVFVHPKDMQDGKIEVKRNDITTNLPYVEGVYLAFDHHFSETLRNEKKDNHIIDPDAASAAQVVFDYYGGDEVFPGYFTGMMNGANKADSADFIEDDILNPRAWALLSFIMDSRTGLGRFKDFRISNYQLMMDLIKYCARHNIDEILELPDVKERVDLYFKYEEEFKEQLKNITTKKDNLLIIDYRNIETIWPGNRFMVYAMNPEQNISIHIMWAKDKEKVAFSVGKSIINKTSNTNVGELMLKYDGGGHKAAGGCQIDISDSERVLEELIKQINQDG
;
A
#
# COMPACT_ATOMS: atom_id res chain seq x y z
N MET A 1 33.36 -1.67 15.79
CA MET A 1 31.92 -1.74 15.52
C MET A 1 31.75 -2.32 14.12
N LYS A 2 30.86 -3.28 13.91
CA LYS A 2 30.50 -3.72 12.55
C LYS A 2 29.89 -2.55 11.79
N LYS A 3 30.26 -2.37 10.53
CA LYS A 3 29.69 -1.33 9.66
C LYS A 3 28.24 -1.70 9.45
N LYS A 4 27.33 -0.80 9.82
CA LYS A 4 25.88 -0.96 9.60
C LYS A 4 25.51 -0.59 8.18
N HIS A 5 24.34 -1.04 7.73
CA HIS A 5 23.83 -0.84 6.40
C HIS A 5 22.84 0.34 6.37
N ARG A 6 22.68 0.95 5.19
CA ARG A 6 21.57 1.80 4.89
C ARG A 6 20.44 0.95 4.31
N LEU A 7 19.23 1.09 4.86
CA LEU A 7 18.02 0.49 4.30
C LEU A 7 17.39 1.47 3.30
N ILE A 8 17.07 0.98 2.11
CA ILE A 8 16.21 1.65 1.13
C ILE A 8 14.94 0.80 1.01
N THR A 9 13.79 1.39 1.29
CA THR A 9 12.52 0.67 1.32
C THR A 9 11.35 1.54 0.87
N ARG A 10 10.18 0.92 0.71
CA ARG A 10 8.94 1.61 0.39
C ARG A 10 8.31 2.23 1.64
N SER A 11 7.62 3.37 1.47
CA SER A 11 6.90 4.04 2.57
C SER A 11 5.49 3.48 2.71
N ASP A 12 5.40 2.25 3.23
CA ASP A 12 4.15 1.55 3.56
C ASP A 12 4.36 0.64 4.79
N MET A 13 3.33 -0.14 5.16
CA MET A 13 3.39 -1.00 6.33
C MET A 13 4.46 -2.09 6.21
N ASP A 14 4.64 -2.66 5.02
CA ASP A 14 5.66 -3.68 4.76
C ASP A 14 7.07 -3.12 4.92
N GLY A 15 7.35 -1.95 4.30
CA GLY A 15 8.64 -1.27 4.46
C GLY A 15 8.91 -0.80 5.90
N LEU A 16 7.87 -0.39 6.64
CA LEU A 16 7.97 -0.08 8.07
C LEU A 16 8.44 -1.29 8.86
N VAL A 17 7.81 -2.44 8.64
CA VAL A 17 8.13 -3.67 9.38
C VAL A 17 9.50 -4.21 8.99
N CYS A 18 9.88 -4.19 7.71
CA CYS A 18 11.26 -4.48 7.29
C CYS A 18 12.28 -3.63 8.05
N GLY A 19 12.05 -2.32 8.12
CA GLY A 19 12.92 -1.40 8.88
C GLY A 19 12.98 -1.72 10.37
N THR A 20 11.84 -2.10 10.95
CA THR A 20 11.73 -2.49 12.36
C THR A 20 12.54 -3.76 12.66
N LEU A 21 12.39 -4.81 11.83
CA LEU A 21 13.14 -6.07 11.98
C LEU A 21 14.66 -5.84 11.90
N LEU A 22 15.11 -5.11 10.89
CA LEU A 22 16.54 -4.82 10.68
C LEU A 22 17.11 -3.88 11.76
N THR A 23 16.29 -2.97 12.31
CA THR A 23 16.66 -2.12 13.46
C THR A 23 16.78 -2.94 14.73
N TYR A 24 15.87 -3.87 14.98
CA TYR A 24 15.92 -4.78 16.12
C TYR A 24 17.20 -5.62 16.11
N LEU A 25 17.63 -6.10 14.96
CA LEU A 25 18.88 -6.86 14.78
C LEU A 25 20.15 -5.99 14.82
N ASP A 26 20.01 -4.68 14.97
CA ASP A 26 21.14 -3.72 14.97
C ASP A 26 21.97 -3.75 13.67
N ILE A 27 21.33 -4.08 12.53
CA ILE A 27 21.97 -4.24 11.22
C ILE A 27 22.03 -2.91 10.44
N ILE A 28 21.04 -2.02 10.65
CA ILE A 28 20.92 -0.74 9.93
C ILE A 28 21.09 0.46 10.87
N ASP A 29 21.55 1.58 10.33
CA ASP A 29 21.65 2.88 11.03
C ASP A 29 21.06 4.05 10.24
N GLU A 30 20.73 3.83 8.97
CA GLU A 30 20.10 4.80 8.08
C GLU A 30 18.93 4.15 7.35
N VAL A 31 17.83 4.89 7.18
CA VAL A 31 16.65 4.44 6.38
C VAL A 31 16.28 5.53 5.39
N VAL A 32 15.96 5.11 4.16
CA VAL A 32 15.49 5.99 3.08
C VAL A 32 14.23 5.37 2.48
N PHE A 33 13.14 6.14 2.47
CA PHE A 33 11.91 5.73 1.80
C PHE A 33 11.90 6.24 0.36
N VAL A 34 11.65 5.34 -0.59
CA VAL A 34 11.62 5.65 -2.02
C VAL A 34 10.37 5.09 -2.70
N HIS A 35 10.04 5.66 -3.86
CA HIS A 35 8.98 5.13 -4.70
C HIS A 35 9.55 4.03 -5.62
N PRO A 36 8.89 2.86 -5.80
CA PRO A 36 9.38 1.77 -6.66
C PRO A 36 9.72 2.21 -8.07
N LYS A 37 8.93 3.12 -8.66
CA LYS A 37 9.20 3.67 -9.99
C LYS A 37 10.51 4.45 -10.07
N ASP A 38 10.85 5.23 -9.04
CA ASP A 38 12.11 5.98 -9.03
C ASP A 38 13.32 5.05 -8.89
N MET A 39 13.14 3.92 -8.20
CA MET A 39 14.15 2.85 -8.14
C MET A 39 14.35 2.21 -9.51
N GLN A 40 13.27 1.84 -10.22
CA GLN A 40 13.31 1.28 -11.58
C GLN A 40 13.94 2.24 -12.60
N ASP A 41 13.64 3.52 -12.48
CA ASP A 41 14.14 4.56 -13.39
C ASP A 41 15.61 4.94 -13.14
N GLY A 42 16.26 4.31 -12.14
CA GLY A 42 17.66 4.60 -11.79
C GLY A 42 17.88 5.98 -11.16
N LYS A 43 16.83 6.63 -10.64
CA LYS A 43 16.92 7.93 -9.98
C LYS A 43 17.50 7.85 -8.57
N ILE A 44 17.53 6.65 -7.99
CA ILE A 44 18.02 6.41 -6.64
C ILE A 44 19.43 5.86 -6.72
N GLU A 45 20.39 6.59 -6.19
CA GLU A 45 21.78 6.12 -6.08
C GLU A 45 21.87 5.01 -5.03
N VAL A 46 22.24 3.80 -5.47
CA VAL A 46 22.49 2.65 -4.59
C VAL A 46 23.98 2.46 -4.34
N LYS A 47 24.33 1.93 -3.17
CA LYS A 47 25.72 1.68 -2.72
C LYS A 47 25.88 0.22 -2.34
N ARG A 48 27.11 -0.28 -2.40
CA ARG A 48 27.48 -1.66 -2.02
C ARG A 48 27.18 -2.01 -0.55
N ASN A 49 26.76 -1.06 0.25
CA ASN A 49 26.38 -1.24 1.65
C ASN A 49 24.88 -1.08 1.88
N ASP A 50 24.08 -0.99 0.83
CA ASP A 50 22.64 -0.82 0.95
C ASP A 50 21.93 -2.16 1.02
N ILE A 51 20.94 -2.25 1.90
CA ILE A 51 19.91 -3.28 1.90
C ILE A 51 18.66 -2.66 1.28
N THR A 52 18.02 -3.36 0.36
CA THR A 52 16.72 -2.94 -0.20
C THR A 52 15.64 -3.92 0.20
N THR A 53 14.42 -3.42 0.49
CA THR A 53 13.25 -4.26 0.79
C THR A 53 12.01 -3.73 0.10
N ASN A 54 11.13 -4.61 -0.38
CA ASN A 54 9.86 -4.27 -1.04
C ASN A 54 10.04 -3.29 -2.23
N LEU A 55 11.12 -3.46 -2.98
CA LEU A 55 11.51 -2.62 -4.12
C LEU A 55 12.11 -3.47 -5.23
N PRO A 56 11.99 -3.03 -6.50
CA PRO A 56 12.66 -3.69 -7.62
C PRO A 56 14.16 -3.86 -7.38
N TYR A 57 14.69 -5.01 -7.76
CA TYR A 57 16.11 -5.29 -7.63
C TYR A 57 16.96 -4.33 -8.47
N VAL A 58 18.01 -3.81 -7.86
CA VAL A 58 19.04 -2.99 -8.53
C VAL A 58 20.42 -3.57 -8.24
N GLU A 59 21.23 -3.72 -9.28
CA GLU A 59 22.57 -4.26 -9.13
C GLU A 59 23.46 -3.35 -8.28
N GLY A 60 24.34 -3.96 -7.49
CA GLY A 60 25.30 -3.23 -6.65
C GLY A 60 24.86 -3.05 -5.19
N VAL A 61 23.65 -3.45 -4.80
CA VAL A 61 23.23 -3.50 -3.40
C VAL A 61 23.88 -4.67 -2.65
N TYR A 62 23.97 -4.55 -1.32
CA TYR A 62 24.47 -5.63 -0.45
C TYR A 62 23.52 -6.82 -0.43
N LEU A 63 22.26 -6.57 -0.06
CA LEU A 63 21.15 -7.54 -0.10
C LEU A 63 19.87 -6.86 -0.58
N ALA A 64 19.05 -7.61 -1.29
CA ALA A 64 17.70 -7.20 -1.66
C ALA A 64 16.70 -8.26 -1.17
N PHE A 65 15.66 -7.84 -0.48
CA PHE A 65 14.55 -8.69 -0.02
C PHE A 65 13.27 -8.30 -0.76
N ASP A 66 12.63 -9.28 -1.38
CA ASP A 66 11.42 -9.03 -2.15
C ASP A 66 10.48 -10.25 -2.14
N HIS A 67 9.21 -10.02 -2.46
CA HIS A 67 8.20 -11.06 -2.62
C HIS A 67 7.41 -10.93 -3.94
N HIS A 68 7.75 -9.95 -4.78
CA HIS A 68 7.01 -9.73 -6.02
C HIS A 68 7.36 -10.75 -7.09
N PHE A 69 6.38 -11.55 -7.52
CA PHE A 69 6.56 -12.53 -8.60
C PHE A 69 7.15 -11.94 -9.89
N SER A 70 6.79 -10.69 -10.22
CA SER A 70 7.34 -9.99 -11.39
C SER A 70 8.86 -9.84 -11.37
N GLU A 71 9.48 -9.78 -10.20
CA GLU A 71 10.94 -9.66 -10.07
C GLU A 71 11.65 -10.99 -10.37
N THR A 72 10.98 -12.13 -10.19
CA THR A 72 11.51 -13.44 -10.62
C THR A 72 11.56 -13.58 -12.14
N LEU A 73 10.69 -12.83 -12.86
CA LEU A 73 10.68 -12.81 -14.33
C LEU A 73 11.66 -11.79 -14.92
N ARG A 74 11.96 -10.71 -14.18
CA ARG A 74 12.85 -9.64 -14.64
C ARG A 74 14.32 -9.91 -14.39
N ASN A 75 14.62 -10.66 -13.34
CA ASN A 75 15.98 -10.87 -12.88
C ASN A 75 16.36 -12.35 -12.94
N GLU A 76 17.58 -12.64 -13.37
CA GLU A 76 18.18 -13.93 -13.13
C GLU A 76 18.42 -14.13 -11.63
N LYS A 77 18.49 -15.39 -11.19
CA LYS A 77 18.79 -15.72 -9.79
C LYS A 77 20.15 -15.17 -9.38
N LYS A 78 20.17 -14.41 -8.28
CA LYS A 78 21.38 -13.80 -7.70
C LYS A 78 21.47 -14.14 -6.22
N ASP A 79 22.68 -14.36 -5.71
CA ASP A 79 22.90 -14.76 -4.31
C ASP A 79 22.51 -13.66 -3.31
N ASN A 80 22.51 -12.39 -3.74
CA ASN A 80 22.12 -11.24 -2.92
C ASN A 80 20.69 -10.76 -3.17
N HIS A 81 19.89 -11.50 -3.94
CA HIS A 81 18.46 -11.25 -4.16
C HIS A 81 17.67 -12.36 -3.48
N ILE A 82 17.26 -12.10 -2.25
CA ILE A 82 16.46 -13.00 -1.42
C ILE A 82 15.00 -12.73 -1.75
N ILE A 83 14.42 -13.62 -2.55
CA ILE A 83 13.05 -13.45 -3.05
C ILE A 83 12.23 -14.71 -2.79
N ASP A 84 11.03 -14.52 -2.23
CA ASP A 84 10.03 -15.57 -2.06
C ASP A 84 8.66 -15.05 -2.54
N PRO A 85 8.23 -15.41 -3.76
CA PRO A 85 6.97 -14.92 -4.31
C PRO A 85 5.71 -15.53 -3.65
N ASP A 86 5.87 -16.53 -2.80
CA ASP A 86 4.78 -17.12 -2.00
C ASP A 86 4.64 -16.44 -0.63
N ALA A 87 5.61 -15.62 -0.24
CA ALA A 87 5.54 -14.84 0.99
C ALA A 87 4.48 -13.73 0.88
N ALA A 88 3.76 -13.48 1.98
CA ALA A 88 2.69 -12.48 2.02
C ALA A 88 3.22 -11.03 2.01
N SER A 89 4.51 -10.80 2.32
CA SER A 89 5.17 -9.50 2.35
C SER A 89 6.68 -9.64 2.27
N ALA A 90 7.41 -8.59 1.91
CA ALA A 90 8.87 -8.56 2.00
C ALA A 90 9.34 -8.62 3.47
N ALA A 91 8.54 -8.13 4.42
CA ALA A 91 8.82 -8.29 5.85
C ALA A 91 8.83 -9.77 6.26
N GLN A 92 7.97 -10.61 5.68
CA GLN A 92 8.00 -12.05 5.91
C GLN A 92 9.31 -12.65 5.39
N VAL A 93 9.76 -12.26 4.19
CA VAL A 93 11.04 -12.71 3.63
C VAL A 93 12.22 -12.33 4.53
N VAL A 94 12.24 -11.09 5.04
CA VAL A 94 13.26 -10.63 6.02
C VAL A 94 13.20 -11.44 7.32
N PHE A 95 12.00 -11.64 7.86
CA PHE A 95 11.77 -12.37 9.10
C PHE A 95 12.31 -13.79 9.02
N ASP A 96 11.94 -14.52 7.95
CA ASP A 96 12.35 -15.91 7.75
C ASP A 96 13.85 -16.04 7.47
N TYR A 97 14.42 -15.13 6.68
CA TYR A 97 15.85 -15.11 6.37
C TYR A 97 16.72 -14.96 7.61
N TYR A 98 16.30 -14.17 8.59
CA TYR A 98 17.05 -13.95 9.83
C TYR A 98 16.67 -14.90 10.97
N GLY A 99 15.88 -15.93 10.73
CA GLY A 99 15.63 -17.03 11.66
C GLY A 99 14.25 -17.02 12.35
N GLY A 100 13.33 -16.15 11.91
CA GLY A 100 11.93 -16.21 12.32
C GLY A 100 11.73 -16.16 13.84
N ASP A 101 10.82 -16.98 14.34
CA ASP A 101 10.45 -17.06 15.76
C ASP A 101 11.60 -17.50 16.68
N GLU A 102 12.71 -18.04 16.16
CA GLU A 102 13.90 -18.37 16.95
C GLU A 102 14.72 -17.13 17.31
N VAL A 103 14.63 -16.07 16.51
CA VAL A 103 15.41 -14.83 16.65
C VAL A 103 14.56 -13.67 17.11
N PHE A 104 13.35 -13.54 16.57
CA PHE A 104 12.47 -12.43 16.88
C PHE A 104 11.51 -12.78 18.05
N PRO A 105 11.31 -11.85 18.99
CA PRO A 105 10.45 -12.13 20.14
C PRO A 105 8.99 -12.26 19.73
N GLY A 106 8.21 -13.09 20.46
CA GLY A 106 6.82 -13.40 20.14
C GLY A 106 5.86 -12.20 20.08
N TYR A 107 6.23 -11.04 20.67
CA TYR A 107 5.42 -9.83 20.54
C TYR A 107 5.47 -9.23 19.10
N PHE A 108 6.41 -9.64 18.26
CA PHE A 108 6.43 -9.27 16.84
C PHE A 108 5.37 -9.99 16.00
N THR A 109 4.83 -11.11 16.44
CA THR A 109 3.82 -11.89 15.70
C THR A 109 2.64 -11.03 15.27
N GLY A 110 2.13 -10.16 16.15
CA GLY A 110 1.04 -9.25 15.81
C GLY A 110 1.41 -8.24 14.71
N MET A 111 2.64 -7.70 14.77
CA MET A 111 3.18 -6.78 13.77
C MET A 111 3.37 -7.46 12.41
N MET A 112 3.94 -8.67 12.40
CA MET A 112 4.12 -9.47 11.19
C MET A 112 2.79 -9.80 10.53
N ASN A 113 1.79 -10.25 11.31
CA ASN A 113 0.44 -10.48 10.81
C ASN A 113 -0.18 -9.21 10.22
N GLY A 114 0.07 -8.04 10.85
CA GLY A 114 -0.37 -6.75 10.34
C GLY A 114 0.27 -6.38 9.00
N ALA A 115 1.57 -6.58 8.83
CA ALA A 115 2.28 -6.34 7.57
C ALA A 115 1.78 -7.28 6.47
N ASN A 116 1.72 -8.59 6.75
CA ASN A 116 1.25 -9.60 5.83
C ASN A 116 -0.17 -9.31 5.34
N LYS A 117 -1.08 -8.98 6.28
CA LYS A 117 -2.48 -8.62 5.97
C LYS A 117 -2.57 -7.33 5.14
N ALA A 118 -1.76 -6.33 5.45
CA ALA A 118 -1.79 -5.04 4.75
C ALA A 118 -1.29 -5.16 3.30
N ASP A 119 -0.23 -5.91 3.07
CA ASP A 119 0.39 -6.05 1.76
C ASP A 119 -0.41 -6.98 0.85
N SER A 120 -0.86 -8.14 1.35
CA SER A 120 -1.76 -9.05 0.62
C SER A 120 -3.20 -8.55 0.51
N ALA A 121 -3.56 -7.43 1.19
CA ALA A 121 -4.92 -6.92 1.31
C ALA A 121 -5.93 -7.96 1.86
N ASP A 122 -5.49 -8.85 2.75
CA ASP A 122 -6.33 -9.92 3.32
C ASP A 122 -7.07 -9.45 4.58
N PHE A 123 -7.72 -8.28 4.48
CA PHE A 123 -8.59 -7.75 5.53
C PHE A 123 -9.97 -8.38 5.45
N ILE A 124 -10.51 -8.73 6.61
CA ILE A 124 -11.93 -9.09 6.75
C ILE A 124 -12.80 -7.83 6.89
N GLU A 125 -14.09 -7.96 6.71
CA GLU A 125 -15.04 -6.86 6.80
C GLU A 125 -14.94 -6.09 8.13
N ASP A 126 -14.76 -6.80 9.26
CA ASP A 126 -14.59 -6.16 10.58
C ASP A 126 -13.30 -5.33 10.70
N ASP A 127 -12.20 -5.74 10.07
CA ASP A 127 -10.98 -4.93 10.01
C ASP A 127 -11.21 -3.60 9.27
N ILE A 128 -12.14 -3.60 8.30
CA ILE A 128 -12.45 -2.42 7.48
C ILE A 128 -13.42 -1.50 8.22
N LEU A 129 -14.50 -2.06 8.79
CA LEU A 129 -15.56 -1.31 9.44
C LEU A 129 -15.17 -0.82 10.84
N ASN A 130 -14.37 -1.60 11.57
CA ASN A 130 -13.96 -1.35 12.94
C ASN A 130 -12.44 -1.51 13.08
N PRO A 131 -11.62 -0.73 12.37
CA PRO A 131 -10.18 -0.91 12.35
C PRO A 131 -9.58 -0.69 13.75
N ARG A 132 -8.71 -1.62 14.15
CA ARG A 132 -8.01 -1.59 15.44
C ARG A 132 -6.63 -2.19 15.34
N ALA A 133 -5.82 -1.96 16.33
CA ALA A 133 -4.46 -2.50 16.43
C ALA A 133 -3.65 -2.28 15.14
N TRP A 134 -2.95 -3.32 14.65
CA TRP A 134 -2.09 -3.23 13.48
C TRP A 134 -2.85 -2.93 12.18
N ALA A 135 -4.12 -3.35 12.05
CA ALA A 135 -4.95 -2.98 10.91
C ALA A 135 -5.22 -1.47 10.88
N LEU A 136 -5.54 -0.86 12.03
CA LEU A 136 -5.70 0.59 12.12
C LEU A 136 -4.40 1.32 11.77
N LEU A 137 -3.26 0.90 12.34
CA LEU A 137 -1.97 1.52 12.03
C LEU A 137 -1.66 1.43 10.54
N SER A 138 -1.93 0.27 9.89
CA SER A 138 -1.71 0.10 8.45
C SER A 138 -2.54 1.07 7.62
N PHE A 139 -3.80 1.34 8.00
CA PHE A 139 -4.65 2.32 7.32
C PHE A 139 -4.18 3.76 7.56
N ILE A 140 -3.73 4.09 8.78
CA ILE A 140 -3.16 5.41 9.09
C ILE A 140 -1.90 5.67 8.25
N MET A 141 -1.08 4.65 8.01
CA MET A 141 0.16 4.77 7.25
C MET A 141 -0.02 4.63 5.74
N ASP A 142 -1.15 4.11 5.25
CA ASP A 142 -1.45 4.05 3.81
C ASP A 142 -1.69 5.45 3.25
N SER A 143 -0.86 5.89 2.31
CA SER A 143 -0.99 7.19 1.65
C SER A 143 -2.34 7.38 0.96
N ARG A 144 -2.99 6.28 0.55
CA ARG A 144 -4.31 6.27 -0.10
C ARG A 144 -5.46 6.59 0.86
N THR A 145 -5.25 6.46 2.18
CA THR A 145 -6.20 6.94 3.20
C THR A 145 -6.40 8.44 3.14
N GLY A 146 -5.40 9.17 2.64
CA GLY A 146 -5.55 10.60 2.37
C GLY A 146 -5.21 11.52 3.53
N LEU A 147 -4.74 11.02 4.66
CA LEU A 147 -4.30 11.83 5.80
C LEU A 147 -3.22 12.86 5.42
N GLY A 148 -2.38 12.55 4.42
CA GLY A 148 -1.37 13.47 3.91
C GLY A 148 -1.91 14.75 3.25
N ARG A 149 -3.23 14.87 3.02
CA ARG A 149 -3.87 16.11 2.56
C ARG A 149 -4.00 17.13 3.68
N PHE A 150 -4.02 16.68 4.94
CA PHE A 150 -4.07 17.52 6.12
C PHE A 150 -2.65 17.87 6.57
N LYS A 151 -2.36 19.16 6.75
CA LYS A 151 -0.98 19.64 6.94
C LYS A 151 -0.67 20.08 8.39
N ASP A 152 -1.66 20.03 9.28
CA ASP A 152 -1.56 20.56 10.65
C ASP A 152 -1.01 19.57 11.68
N PHE A 153 -0.37 18.48 11.20
CA PHE A 153 0.29 17.51 12.06
C PHE A 153 1.58 18.07 12.66
N ARG A 154 1.88 17.66 13.89
CA ARG A 154 3.09 18.05 14.64
C ARG A 154 4.38 17.72 13.91
N ILE A 155 4.41 16.55 13.24
CA ILE A 155 5.53 16.08 12.42
C ILE A 155 5.00 15.59 11.06
N SER A 156 5.88 15.56 10.05
CA SER A 156 5.52 15.03 8.74
C SER A 156 5.24 13.52 8.80
N ASN A 157 4.50 13.00 7.81
CA ASN A 157 4.29 11.55 7.69
C ASN A 157 5.62 10.80 7.46
N TYR A 158 6.57 11.41 6.77
CA TYR A 158 7.91 10.85 6.61
C TYR A 158 8.61 10.70 7.96
N GLN A 159 8.60 11.74 8.80
CA GLN A 159 9.21 11.69 10.13
C GLN A 159 8.51 10.66 11.01
N LEU A 160 7.19 10.59 10.96
CA LEU A 160 6.44 9.57 11.69
C LEU A 160 6.85 8.15 11.30
N MET A 161 7.00 7.87 10.00
CA MET A 161 7.49 6.56 9.54
C MET A 161 8.87 6.23 10.10
N MET A 162 9.79 7.21 10.12
CA MET A 162 11.12 7.04 10.69
C MET A 162 11.10 6.74 12.20
N ASP A 163 10.20 7.39 12.93
CA ASP A 163 10.07 7.20 14.37
C ASP A 163 9.37 5.88 14.69
N LEU A 164 8.34 5.50 13.90
CA LEU A 164 7.64 4.22 14.05
C LEU A 164 8.55 3.01 13.89
N ILE A 165 9.56 3.04 13.02
CA ILE A 165 10.56 1.96 12.91
C ILE A 165 11.19 1.65 14.29
N LYS A 166 11.49 2.69 15.07
CA LYS A 166 12.10 2.54 16.40
C LYS A 166 11.05 2.17 17.46
N TYR A 167 9.86 2.73 17.36
CA TYR A 167 8.77 2.46 18.31
C TYR A 167 8.26 1.03 18.18
N CYS A 168 8.01 0.56 16.96
CA CYS A 168 7.54 -0.80 16.70
C CYS A 168 8.53 -1.88 17.19
N ALA A 169 9.83 -1.57 17.24
CA ALA A 169 10.84 -2.47 17.78
C ALA A 169 10.80 -2.61 19.33
N ARG A 170 10.07 -1.76 20.05
CA ARG A 170 10.15 -1.63 21.52
C ARG A 170 8.83 -1.54 22.25
N HIS A 171 7.75 -1.23 21.54
CA HIS A 171 6.43 -0.98 22.10
C HIS A 171 5.39 -1.93 21.49
N ASN A 172 4.38 -2.27 22.28
CA ASN A 172 3.21 -2.96 21.75
C ASN A 172 2.30 -1.99 20.98
N ILE A 173 1.35 -2.52 20.24
CA ILE A 173 0.50 -1.70 19.35
C ILE A 173 -0.39 -0.71 20.11
N ASP A 174 -0.86 -1.05 21.30
CA ASP A 174 -1.72 -0.16 22.09
C ASP A 174 -0.93 1.07 22.57
N GLU A 175 0.34 0.88 22.98
CA GLU A 175 1.25 1.98 23.29
C GLU A 175 1.55 2.84 22.07
N ILE A 176 1.77 2.22 20.90
CA ILE A 176 2.05 2.93 19.64
C ILE A 176 0.88 3.81 19.23
N LEU A 177 -0.36 3.32 19.32
CA LEU A 177 -1.56 4.07 18.93
C LEU A 177 -1.83 5.28 19.85
N GLU A 178 -1.32 5.26 21.09
CA GLU A 178 -1.42 6.37 22.03
C GLU A 178 -0.25 7.38 21.95
N LEU A 179 0.79 7.10 21.13
CA LEU A 179 1.84 8.08 20.88
C LEU A 179 1.24 9.37 20.28
N PRO A 180 1.61 10.56 20.77
CA PRO A 180 0.95 11.81 20.36
C PRO A 180 0.89 12.02 18.85
N ASP A 181 1.96 11.67 18.12
CA ASP A 181 2.05 11.86 16.67
C ASP A 181 1.28 10.78 15.87
N VAL A 182 1.02 9.61 16.47
CA VAL A 182 0.11 8.60 15.91
C VAL A 182 -1.32 8.95 16.25
N LYS A 183 -1.58 9.27 17.51
CA LYS A 183 -2.92 9.57 18.03
C LYS A 183 -3.59 10.72 17.30
N GLU A 184 -2.89 11.79 16.98
CA GLU A 184 -3.47 12.91 16.21
C GLU A 184 -3.97 12.47 14.81
N ARG A 185 -3.37 11.44 14.21
CA ARG A 185 -3.83 10.87 12.93
C ARG A 185 -4.98 9.89 13.12
N VAL A 186 -4.96 9.10 14.19
CA VAL A 186 -6.06 8.22 14.60
C VAL A 186 -7.31 9.07 14.88
N ASP A 187 -7.14 10.14 15.68
CA ASP A 187 -8.24 11.03 16.03
C ASP A 187 -8.82 11.72 14.76
N LEU A 188 -7.95 12.13 13.83
CA LEU A 188 -8.39 12.72 12.56
C LEU A 188 -9.11 11.71 11.66
N TYR A 189 -8.63 10.47 11.61
CA TYR A 189 -9.24 9.38 10.84
C TYR A 189 -10.68 9.14 11.32
N PHE A 190 -10.87 8.93 12.61
CA PHE A 190 -12.20 8.69 13.18
C PHE A 190 -13.09 9.92 13.20
N LYS A 191 -12.51 11.13 13.33
CA LYS A 191 -13.26 12.38 13.26
C LYS A 191 -14.05 12.53 11.96
N TYR A 192 -13.49 12.06 10.85
CA TYR A 192 -14.10 12.21 9.52
C TYR A 192 -14.68 10.90 8.97
N GLU A 193 -14.82 9.87 9.80
CA GLU A 193 -15.29 8.57 9.36
C GLU A 193 -16.70 8.61 8.78
N GLU A 194 -17.61 9.32 9.43
CA GLU A 194 -19.00 9.44 8.97
C GLU A 194 -19.09 10.33 7.72
N GLU A 195 -18.37 11.44 7.66
CA GLU A 195 -18.28 12.28 6.47
C GLU A 195 -17.70 11.53 5.29
N PHE A 196 -16.71 10.66 5.51
CA PHE A 196 -16.15 9.81 4.49
C PHE A 196 -17.15 8.77 3.97
N LYS A 197 -17.88 8.09 4.87
CA LYS A 197 -18.92 7.12 4.50
C LYS A 197 -20.05 7.79 3.71
N GLU A 198 -20.53 8.95 4.17
CA GLU A 198 -21.57 9.71 3.46
C GLU A 198 -21.08 10.21 2.09
N GLN A 199 -19.83 10.66 2.02
CA GLN A 199 -19.22 11.05 0.75
C GLN A 199 -19.18 9.87 -0.22
N LEU A 200 -18.68 8.69 0.21
CA LEU A 200 -18.66 7.49 -0.62
C LEU A 200 -20.06 7.13 -1.12
N LYS A 201 -21.07 7.17 -0.24
CA LYS A 201 -22.46 6.89 -0.62
C LYS A 201 -22.97 7.82 -1.72
N ASN A 202 -22.64 9.11 -1.62
CA ASN A 202 -23.12 10.14 -2.55
C ASN A 202 -22.42 10.11 -3.90
N ILE A 203 -21.16 9.68 -3.98
CA ILE A 203 -20.35 9.69 -5.21
C ILE A 203 -20.21 8.30 -5.85
N THR A 204 -20.78 7.26 -5.25
CA THR A 204 -20.73 5.89 -5.77
C THR A 204 -21.96 5.56 -6.58
N THR A 205 -21.76 5.14 -7.82
CA THR A 205 -22.78 4.58 -8.68
C THR A 205 -22.55 3.08 -8.88
N LYS A 206 -23.61 2.28 -8.78
CA LYS A 206 -23.56 0.83 -9.02
C LYS A 206 -23.95 0.52 -10.47
N LYS A 207 -23.18 -0.32 -11.12
CA LYS A 207 -23.45 -0.84 -12.47
C LYS A 207 -23.16 -2.35 -12.48
N ASP A 208 -24.19 -3.15 -12.25
CA ASP A 208 -24.09 -4.61 -12.10
C ASP A 208 -23.08 -5.02 -11.03
N ASN A 209 -21.96 -5.67 -11.41
CA ASN A 209 -20.91 -6.09 -10.49
C ASN A 209 -19.89 -4.98 -10.16
N LEU A 210 -20.01 -3.79 -10.76
CA LEU A 210 -19.05 -2.69 -10.70
C LEU A 210 -19.53 -1.53 -9.82
N LEU A 211 -18.59 -0.97 -9.02
CA LEU A 211 -18.73 0.32 -8.33
C LEU A 211 -17.97 1.39 -9.12
N ILE A 212 -18.61 2.54 -9.35
CA ILE A 212 -17.98 3.71 -9.95
C ILE A 212 -17.98 4.83 -8.92
N ILE A 213 -16.81 5.26 -8.50
CA ILE A 213 -16.59 6.28 -7.48
C ILE A 213 -15.95 7.50 -8.16
N ASP A 214 -16.74 8.57 -8.36
CA ASP A 214 -16.29 9.76 -9.11
C ASP A 214 -15.97 10.93 -8.17
N TYR A 215 -14.67 11.21 -8.01
CA TYR A 215 -14.16 12.30 -7.18
C TYR A 215 -13.97 13.62 -7.94
N ARG A 216 -14.24 13.69 -9.25
CA ARG A 216 -13.91 14.87 -10.08
C ARG A 216 -14.60 16.16 -9.63
N ASN A 217 -15.79 16.06 -9.04
CA ASN A 217 -16.58 17.20 -8.56
C ASN A 217 -16.51 17.40 -7.04
N ILE A 218 -15.55 16.74 -6.38
CA ILE A 218 -15.37 16.82 -4.93
C ILE A 218 -14.25 17.80 -4.61
N GLU A 219 -14.56 18.81 -3.81
CA GLU A 219 -13.58 19.80 -3.36
C GLU A 219 -12.67 19.23 -2.26
N THR A 220 -13.26 18.60 -1.24
CA THR A 220 -12.54 17.99 -0.14
C THR A 220 -12.79 16.49 -0.13
N ILE A 221 -11.75 15.69 -0.37
CA ILE A 221 -11.83 14.23 -0.22
C ILE A 221 -11.45 13.90 1.23
N TRP A 222 -12.44 13.41 1.99
CA TRP A 222 -12.25 13.05 3.39
C TRP A 222 -11.30 11.84 3.52
N PRO A 223 -10.53 11.75 4.63
CA PRO A 223 -9.66 10.61 4.86
C PRO A 223 -10.47 9.37 5.24
N GLY A 224 -10.08 8.23 4.72
CA GLY A 224 -10.72 6.99 5.06
C GLY A 224 -10.08 5.78 4.39
N ASN A 225 -10.42 4.61 4.90
CA ASN A 225 -9.94 3.34 4.38
C ASN A 225 -10.46 3.09 2.96
N ARG A 226 -9.57 2.91 2.01
CA ARG A 226 -9.91 2.66 0.58
C ARG A 226 -10.79 1.43 0.35
N PHE A 227 -10.82 0.48 1.29
CA PHE A 227 -11.64 -0.73 1.19
C PHE A 227 -13.07 -0.53 1.72
N MET A 228 -13.36 0.60 2.38
CA MET A 228 -14.68 0.91 2.92
C MET A 228 -15.78 0.80 1.86
N VAL A 229 -15.50 1.17 0.62
CA VAL A 229 -16.45 1.08 -0.48
C VAL A 229 -16.95 -0.35 -0.71
N TYR A 230 -16.11 -1.36 -0.47
CA TYR A 230 -16.51 -2.77 -0.61
C TYR A 230 -17.28 -3.28 0.61
N ALA A 231 -16.93 -2.85 1.83
CA ALA A 231 -17.69 -3.17 3.01
C ALA A 231 -19.12 -2.57 2.97
N MET A 232 -19.26 -1.37 2.40
CA MET A 232 -20.56 -0.73 2.17
C MET A 232 -21.36 -1.34 1.01
N ASN A 233 -20.70 -2.09 0.11
CA ASN A 233 -21.29 -2.65 -1.11
C ASN A 233 -20.79 -4.08 -1.38
N PRO A 234 -21.09 -5.04 -0.50
CA PRO A 234 -20.49 -6.38 -0.56
C PRO A 234 -20.94 -7.22 -1.76
N GLU A 235 -21.98 -6.81 -2.47
CA GLU A 235 -22.45 -7.51 -3.67
C GLU A 235 -21.56 -7.23 -4.90
N GLN A 236 -20.92 -6.06 -4.95
CA GLN A 236 -20.06 -5.69 -6.06
C GLN A 236 -18.64 -6.24 -5.85
N ASN A 237 -18.01 -6.70 -6.94
CA ASN A 237 -16.73 -7.40 -6.87
C ASN A 237 -15.54 -6.62 -7.45
N ILE A 238 -15.79 -5.41 -7.99
CA ILE A 238 -14.75 -4.57 -8.60
C ILE A 238 -15.17 -3.09 -8.54
N SER A 239 -14.20 -2.18 -8.52
CA SER A 239 -14.46 -0.73 -8.54
C SER A 239 -13.59 0.03 -9.53
N ILE A 240 -14.10 1.16 -10.02
CA ILE A 240 -13.35 2.21 -10.73
C ILE A 240 -13.41 3.48 -9.87
N HIS A 241 -12.25 4.00 -9.47
CA HIS A 241 -12.13 5.33 -8.88
C HIS A 241 -11.70 6.31 -9.96
N ILE A 242 -12.45 7.40 -10.12
CA ILE A 242 -12.23 8.43 -11.13
C ILE A 242 -11.75 9.70 -10.44
N MET A 243 -10.58 10.18 -10.80
CA MET A 243 -9.98 11.39 -10.21
C MET A 243 -9.33 12.26 -11.29
N TRP A 244 -9.16 13.53 -11.00
CA TRP A 244 -8.26 14.35 -11.81
C TRP A 244 -6.81 13.90 -11.59
N ALA A 245 -6.07 13.74 -12.68
CA ALA A 245 -4.62 13.62 -12.62
C ALA A 245 -3.99 14.98 -12.26
N LYS A 246 -2.66 15.02 -12.17
CA LYS A 246 -1.93 16.24 -11.83
C LYS A 246 -2.35 17.39 -12.75
N ASP A 247 -2.56 18.56 -12.17
CA ASP A 247 -2.92 19.82 -12.84
C ASP A 247 -4.27 19.75 -13.63
N LYS A 248 -5.06 18.70 -13.41
CA LYS A 248 -6.35 18.45 -14.09
C LYS A 248 -6.24 18.39 -15.62
N GLU A 249 -5.10 17.99 -16.15
CA GLU A 249 -4.89 17.82 -17.59
C GLU A 249 -5.45 16.49 -18.12
N LYS A 250 -5.50 15.47 -17.25
CA LYS A 250 -6.01 14.14 -17.56
C LYS A 250 -6.96 13.64 -16.48
N VAL A 251 -7.76 12.63 -16.83
CA VAL A 251 -8.56 11.85 -15.89
C VAL A 251 -7.80 10.56 -15.57
N ALA A 252 -7.61 10.28 -14.28
CA ALA A 252 -7.03 9.04 -13.80
C ALA A 252 -8.14 8.05 -13.44
N PHE A 253 -8.08 6.86 -14.00
CA PHE A 253 -8.89 5.70 -13.64
C PHE A 253 -8.05 4.74 -12.81
N SER A 254 -8.49 4.43 -11.59
CA SER A 254 -7.90 3.41 -10.74
C SER A 254 -8.90 2.28 -10.53
N VAL A 255 -8.58 1.10 -11.04
CA VAL A 255 -9.44 -0.09 -11.00
C VAL A 255 -8.90 -1.06 -9.99
N GLY A 256 -9.78 -1.62 -9.16
CA GLY A 256 -9.41 -2.61 -8.15
C GLY A 256 -10.51 -3.62 -7.90
N LYS A 257 -10.14 -4.89 -7.73
CA LYS A 257 -11.06 -5.93 -7.30
C LYS A 257 -11.41 -5.77 -5.83
N SER A 258 -12.62 -6.17 -5.48
CA SER A 258 -13.03 -6.26 -4.08
C SER A 258 -12.18 -7.29 -3.33
N ILE A 259 -11.79 -6.93 -2.11
CA ILE A 259 -11.11 -7.85 -1.18
C ILE A 259 -12.10 -8.69 -0.38
N ILE A 260 -13.39 -8.31 -0.38
CA ILE A 260 -14.49 -9.01 0.28
C ILE A 260 -15.13 -9.98 -0.72
N ASN A 261 -15.67 -9.48 -1.82
CA ASN A 261 -16.24 -10.29 -2.88
C ASN A 261 -15.18 -10.56 -3.95
N LYS A 262 -14.44 -11.67 -3.80
CA LYS A 262 -13.31 -12.04 -4.66
C LYS A 262 -13.72 -12.73 -5.98
N THR A 263 -14.97 -12.54 -6.46
CA THR A 263 -15.52 -13.27 -7.61
C THR A 263 -15.20 -12.65 -8.98
N SER A 264 -14.68 -11.42 -9.05
CA SER A 264 -14.40 -10.77 -10.33
C SER A 264 -13.40 -11.56 -11.20
N ASN A 265 -13.75 -11.77 -12.47
CA ASN A 265 -12.91 -12.43 -13.46
C ASN A 265 -12.02 -11.46 -14.25
N THR A 266 -12.25 -10.15 -14.14
CA THR A 266 -11.46 -9.15 -14.88
C THR A 266 -9.96 -9.25 -14.57
N ASN A 267 -9.10 -9.34 -15.57
CA ASN A 267 -7.67 -9.11 -15.42
C ASN A 267 -7.39 -7.61 -15.53
N VAL A 268 -7.32 -6.93 -14.38
CA VAL A 268 -7.20 -5.46 -14.35
C VAL A 268 -5.93 -4.99 -15.03
N GLY A 269 -4.79 -5.64 -14.82
CA GLY A 269 -3.52 -5.26 -15.45
C GLY A 269 -3.61 -5.28 -16.98
N GLU A 270 -4.14 -6.36 -17.57
CA GLU A 270 -4.33 -6.47 -19.01
C GLU A 270 -5.34 -5.44 -19.54
N LEU A 271 -6.40 -5.18 -18.79
CA LEU A 271 -7.39 -4.18 -19.16
C LEU A 271 -6.77 -2.77 -19.23
N MET A 272 -5.98 -2.40 -18.21
CA MET A 272 -5.35 -1.08 -18.16
C MET A 272 -4.28 -0.89 -19.24
N LEU A 273 -3.58 -1.96 -19.67
CA LEU A 273 -2.60 -1.89 -20.76
C LEU A 273 -3.23 -1.45 -22.09
N LYS A 274 -4.51 -1.71 -22.33
CA LYS A 274 -5.21 -1.23 -23.54
C LYS A 274 -5.29 0.30 -23.63
N TYR A 275 -5.05 1.00 -22.53
CA TYR A 275 -5.15 2.45 -22.37
C TYR A 275 -3.84 3.06 -21.88
N ASP A 276 -2.69 2.49 -22.30
CA ASP A 276 -1.35 2.93 -21.91
C ASP A 276 -1.13 3.00 -20.38
N GLY A 277 -1.93 2.23 -19.64
CA GLY A 277 -1.81 2.09 -18.20
C GLY A 277 -1.03 0.85 -17.79
N GLY A 278 -1.27 0.38 -16.57
CA GLY A 278 -0.63 -0.83 -16.04
C GLY A 278 -1.19 -1.25 -14.71
N GLY A 279 -0.66 -2.35 -14.19
CA GLY A 279 -1.08 -2.89 -12.91
C GLY A 279 -0.85 -4.39 -12.81
N HIS A 280 -1.48 -4.95 -11.77
CA HIS A 280 -1.52 -6.38 -11.49
C HIS A 280 -2.89 -6.96 -11.85
N LYS A 281 -3.02 -8.28 -11.78
CA LYS A 281 -4.30 -8.96 -12.06
C LYS A 281 -5.47 -8.43 -11.23
N ALA A 282 -5.23 -7.94 -10.02
CA ALA A 282 -6.27 -7.48 -9.10
C ALA A 282 -6.45 -5.94 -9.03
N ALA A 283 -5.46 -5.16 -9.46
CA ALA A 283 -5.52 -3.71 -9.39
C ALA A 283 -4.61 -3.06 -10.42
N GLY A 284 -5.03 -1.91 -10.95
CA GLY A 284 -4.25 -1.14 -11.92
C GLY A 284 -4.87 0.22 -12.19
N GLY A 285 -4.26 0.98 -13.10
CA GLY A 285 -4.78 2.28 -13.46
C GLY A 285 -4.21 2.81 -14.78
N CYS A 286 -4.90 3.80 -15.32
CA CYS A 286 -4.47 4.53 -16.52
C CYS A 286 -4.81 6.02 -16.38
N GLN A 287 -4.23 6.83 -17.24
CA GLN A 287 -4.50 8.27 -17.32
C GLN A 287 -4.91 8.63 -18.74
N ILE A 288 -6.09 9.19 -18.91
CA ILE A 288 -6.76 9.43 -20.19
C ILE A 288 -6.95 10.94 -20.39
N ASP A 289 -6.75 11.40 -21.60
CA ASP A 289 -7.06 12.78 -21.97
C ASP A 289 -8.56 13.08 -21.75
N ILE A 290 -8.88 14.28 -21.30
CA ILE A 290 -10.24 14.66 -20.90
C ILE A 290 -11.25 14.38 -22.02
N SER A 291 -10.86 14.65 -23.28
CA SER A 291 -11.72 14.43 -24.47
C SER A 291 -12.14 12.98 -24.67
N ASP A 292 -11.33 12.02 -24.23
CA ASP A 292 -11.56 10.58 -24.38
C ASP A 292 -12.11 9.92 -23.11
N SER A 293 -12.10 10.63 -21.99
CA SER A 293 -12.35 10.03 -20.67
C SER A 293 -13.71 9.36 -20.54
N GLU A 294 -14.78 9.98 -21.06
CA GLU A 294 -16.15 9.42 -21.00
C GLU A 294 -16.27 8.17 -21.89
N ARG A 295 -15.72 8.20 -23.11
CA ARG A 295 -15.69 7.03 -24.00
C ARG A 295 -14.95 5.86 -23.35
N VAL A 296 -13.77 6.12 -22.78
CA VAL A 296 -12.98 5.08 -22.11
C VAL A 296 -13.71 4.54 -20.88
N LEU A 297 -14.39 5.39 -20.10
CA LEU A 297 -15.19 4.95 -18.96
C LEU A 297 -16.31 3.98 -19.40
N GLU A 298 -17.03 4.29 -20.49
CA GLU A 298 -18.07 3.42 -21.03
C GLU A 298 -17.50 2.07 -21.50
N GLU A 299 -16.34 2.07 -22.17
CA GLU A 299 -15.63 0.86 -22.58
C GLU A 299 -15.20 0.00 -21.39
N LEU A 300 -14.65 0.62 -20.32
CA LEU A 300 -14.28 -0.05 -19.09
C LEU A 300 -15.48 -0.69 -18.40
N ILE A 301 -16.59 0.05 -18.25
CA ILE A 301 -17.84 -0.45 -17.66
C ILE A 301 -18.32 -1.68 -18.44
N LYS A 302 -18.39 -1.57 -19.77
CA LYS A 302 -18.85 -2.66 -20.63
C LYS A 302 -17.96 -3.91 -20.48
N GLN A 303 -16.64 -3.74 -20.54
CA GLN A 303 -15.72 -4.88 -20.43
C GLN A 303 -15.82 -5.56 -19.07
N ILE A 304 -15.80 -4.78 -17.99
CA ILE A 304 -15.85 -5.29 -16.62
C ILE A 304 -17.16 -6.06 -16.37
N ASN A 305 -18.31 -5.52 -16.81
CA ASN A 305 -19.59 -6.21 -16.64
C ASN A 305 -19.68 -7.48 -17.53
N GLN A 306 -18.98 -7.53 -18.67
CA GLN A 306 -18.91 -8.73 -19.50
C GLN A 306 -18.03 -9.82 -18.88
N ASP A 307 -16.97 -9.43 -18.17
CA ASP A 307 -16.05 -10.36 -17.50
C ASP A 307 -16.73 -11.02 -16.26
N GLY A 308 -17.61 -10.32 -15.56
CA GLY A 308 -18.40 -10.78 -14.40
C GLY A 308 -17.70 -10.66 -13.05
#